data_4abe126a767ee9decc459b916ecdea2f
#
_entry.id   4abe126a767ee9decc459b916ecdea2f
#
_cell.length_a   1.000
_cell.length_b   1.000
_cell.length_c   1.000
_cell.angle_alpha   90.00
_cell.angle_beta   90.00
_cell.angle_gamma   90.00
#
_symmetry.space_group_name_H-M   'P 1'
#
loop_
_entity.id
_entity.type
_entity.pdbx_description
1 polymer ?
#
loop_
_entity_poly.entity_id
_entity_poly.type
_entity_poly.pdbx_seq_one_letter_code
_entity_poly.pdbx_strand_id
1 'polypeptide(L)'
;DPRQTNLGKEADIWVNLRPGTDGAVANCWAQVIIENDLIDDLYVRKWMNAPMLVVEEESFQPTPCSSAEQSASIVTRLLKESDIKEGGSDGRFMVINELTGNLSYYDTTADNPGWEGEDWTPATEGFVPQQAGLDEAGQEQGFVLDYVPFPDGLYPALFTEEGGREITLKDGTVVHVRTVWERYIEFLEDYTPEKVEEISGVAADTLREAAIAYATRVDPSTGYGNGGI
;
A
#
# COMPACT_ATOMS: atom_id res chain seq x y z
N ASP A 1 -6.34 -21.77 8.47
CA ASP A 1 -5.66 -22.94 9.04
C ASP A 1 -6.22 -24.20 8.35
N PRO A 2 -5.37 -25.07 7.77
CA PRO A 2 -5.80 -26.30 7.09
C PRO A 2 -6.52 -27.29 8.01
N ARG A 3 -6.32 -27.21 9.31
CA ARG A 3 -7.00 -28.05 10.30
C ARG A 3 -7.93 -27.23 11.18
N GLN A 4 -9.13 -27.75 11.40
CA GLN A 4 -10.06 -27.13 12.33
C GLN A 4 -9.56 -27.32 13.77
N THR A 5 -8.84 -26.32 14.25
CA THR A 5 -8.41 -26.20 15.64
C THR A 5 -9.56 -25.79 16.55
N ASN A 6 -9.34 -25.69 17.85
CA ASN A 6 -10.37 -25.16 18.74
C ASN A 6 -10.77 -23.71 18.40
N LEU A 7 -9.79 -22.89 17.95
CA LEU A 7 -10.07 -21.53 17.47
C LEU A 7 -10.89 -21.55 16.18
N GLY A 8 -10.59 -22.47 15.26
CA GLY A 8 -11.35 -22.60 14.00
C GLY A 8 -12.80 -23.09 14.19
N LYS A 9 -13.12 -23.69 15.35
CA LYS A 9 -14.50 -24.10 15.68
C LYS A 9 -15.34 -22.94 16.21
N GLU A 10 -14.68 -21.95 16.82
CA GLU A 10 -15.30 -20.75 17.38
C GLU A 10 -15.27 -19.56 16.40
N ALA A 11 -14.61 -19.70 15.25
CA ALA A 11 -14.51 -18.68 14.25
C ALA A 11 -15.82 -18.53 13.47
N ASP A 12 -16.22 -17.30 13.18
CA ASP A 12 -17.38 -17.00 12.33
C ASP A 12 -17.18 -17.53 10.91
N ILE A 13 -15.96 -17.40 10.39
CA ILE A 13 -15.58 -17.88 9.07
C ILE A 13 -14.27 -18.67 9.18
N TRP A 14 -14.32 -19.93 8.78
CA TRP A 14 -13.12 -20.77 8.76
C TRP A 14 -12.56 -20.93 7.35
N VAL A 15 -11.42 -20.31 7.10
CA VAL A 15 -10.69 -20.40 5.83
C VAL A 15 -9.70 -21.59 5.91
N ASN A 16 -10.09 -22.73 5.34
CA ASN A 16 -9.36 -23.99 5.40
C ASN A 16 -8.45 -24.21 4.18
N LEU A 17 -7.52 -23.32 3.99
CA LEU A 17 -6.60 -23.35 2.85
C LEU A 17 -5.63 -24.56 2.84
N ARG A 18 -5.17 -24.95 1.66
CA ARG A 18 -4.10 -25.94 1.50
C ARG A 18 -2.79 -25.39 2.10
N PRO A 19 -1.98 -26.22 2.78
CA PRO A 19 -0.68 -25.80 3.29
C PRO A 19 0.20 -25.21 2.18
N GLY A 20 0.82 -24.05 2.45
CA GLY A 20 1.70 -23.35 1.51
C GLY A 20 0.99 -22.41 0.52
N THR A 21 -0.32 -22.22 0.65
CA THR A 21 -1.09 -21.29 -0.21
C THR A 21 -1.50 -19.99 0.50
N ASP A 22 -0.94 -19.75 1.67
CA ASP A 22 -1.23 -18.58 2.51
C ASP A 22 -1.00 -17.27 1.76
N GLY A 23 0.10 -17.17 1.00
CA GLY A 23 0.44 -15.99 0.21
C GLY A 23 -0.60 -15.69 -0.88
N ALA A 24 -1.12 -16.73 -1.55
CA ALA A 24 -2.16 -16.55 -2.55
C ALA A 24 -3.48 -16.07 -1.92
N VAL A 25 -3.85 -16.61 -0.76
CA VAL A 25 -5.04 -16.17 -0.01
C VAL A 25 -4.88 -14.74 0.48
N ALA A 26 -3.71 -14.36 0.99
CA ALA A 26 -3.43 -12.99 1.45
C ALA A 26 -3.53 -11.99 0.28
N ASN A 27 -2.96 -12.31 -0.89
CA ASN A 27 -3.07 -11.46 -2.08
C ASN A 27 -4.52 -11.36 -2.59
N CYS A 28 -5.27 -12.46 -2.56
CA CYS A 28 -6.69 -12.44 -2.88
C CYS A 28 -7.48 -11.53 -1.93
N TRP A 29 -7.20 -11.58 -0.64
CA TRP A 29 -7.85 -10.68 0.32
C TRP A 29 -7.49 -9.22 0.05
N ALA A 30 -6.23 -8.92 -0.24
CA ALA A 30 -5.83 -7.57 -0.63
C ALA A 30 -6.58 -7.09 -1.87
N GLN A 31 -6.73 -7.93 -2.91
CA GLN A 31 -7.51 -7.61 -4.09
C GLN A 31 -8.97 -7.30 -3.74
N VAL A 32 -9.63 -8.19 -3.00
CA VAL A 32 -11.05 -8.01 -2.60
C VAL A 32 -11.23 -6.73 -1.78
N ILE A 33 -10.32 -6.44 -0.85
CA ILE A 33 -10.35 -5.24 0.00
C ILE A 33 -10.24 -3.97 -0.85
N ILE A 34 -9.32 -3.95 -1.81
CA ILE A 34 -9.12 -2.82 -2.72
C ILE A 34 -10.32 -2.63 -3.65
N GLU A 35 -10.84 -3.70 -4.26
CA GLU A 35 -11.99 -3.65 -5.15
C GLU A 35 -13.28 -3.17 -4.46
N ASN A 36 -13.40 -3.39 -3.16
CA ASN A 36 -14.56 -2.95 -2.37
C ASN A 36 -14.33 -1.62 -1.64
N ASP A 37 -13.24 -0.89 -1.93
CA ASP A 37 -12.89 0.40 -1.32
C ASP A 37 -12.85 0.34 0.22
N LEU A 38 -12.32 -0.75 0.76
CA LEU A 38 -12.21 -1.01 2.20
C LEU A 38 -10.81 -0.70 2.75
N ILE A 39 -9.96 -0.06 1.98
CA ILE A 39 -8.61 0.34 2.39
C ILE A 39 -8.68 1.53 3.37
N ASP A 40 -7.69 1.61 4.26
CA ASP A 40 -7.38 2.86 4.96
C ASP A 40 -6.44 3.69 4.09
N ASP A 41 -7.01 4.63 3.32
CA ASP A 41 -6.29 5.48 2.36
C ASP A 41 -5.13 6.24 3.05
N LEU A 42 -5.36 6.78 4.25
CA LEU A 42 -4.33 7.51 4.98
C LEU A 42 -3.19 6.60 5.44
N TYR A 43 -3.51 5.39 5.89
CA TYR A 43 -2.51 4.40 6.27
C TYR A 43 -1.64 4.00 5.08
N VAL A 44 -2.27 3.69 3.94
CA VAL A 44 -1.60 3.29 2.71
C VAL A 44 -0.64 4.38 2.22
N ARG A 45 -1.08 5.65 2.21
CA ARG A 45 -0.24 6.78 1.78
C ARG A 45 0.91 7.07 2.73
N LYS A 46 0.71 6.90 4.03
CA LYS A 46 1.70 7.33 5.03
C LYS A 46 2.67 6.24 5.44
N TRP A 47 2.17 5.04 5.67
CA TRP A 47 2.93 3.98 6.32
C TRP A 47 3.42 2.90 5.38
N MET A 48 2.97 2.93 4.12
CA MET A 48 3.43 2.04 3.08
C MET A 48 4.29 2.81 2.06
N ASN A 49 5.07 2.07 1.27
CA ASN A 49 5.78 2.64 0.13
C ASN A 49 4.88 2.86 -1.10
N ALA A 50 3.58 2.70 -0.92
CA ALA A 50 2.56 2.76 -1.96
C ALA A 50 2.65 4.00 -2.88
N PRO A 51 2.85 5.24 -2.37
CA PRO A 51 2.94 6.43 -3.22
C PRO A 51 4.32 6.64 -3.86
N MET A 52 5.34 5.85 -3.52
CA MET A 52 6.67 6.00 -4.10
C MET A 52 6.66 5.67 -5.60
N LEU A 53 7.43 6.44 -6.38
CA LEU A 53 7.51 6.25 -7.82
C LEU A 53 8.47 5.13 -8.17
N VAL A 54 8.05 4.31 -9.12
CA VAL A 54 8.80 3.18 -9.66
C VAL A 54 9.19 3.46 -11.10
N VAL A 55 10.46 3.31 -11.40
CA VAL A 55 10.99 3.25 -12.76
C VAL A 55 10.95 1.80 -13.23
N GLU A 56 10.41 1.59 -14.43
CA GLU A 56 10.37 0.29 -15.08
C GLU A 56 11.49 0.22 -16.12
N GLU A 57 12.38 -0.73 -15.96
CA GLU A 57 13.47 -0.98 -16.89
C GLU A 57 13.37 -2.40 -17.44
N GLU A 58 13.37 -2.55 -18.75
CA GLU A 58 13.54 -3.87 -19.34
C GLU A 58 14.98 -4.36 -19.10
N SER A 59 15.10 -5.42 -18.33
CA SER A 59 16.41 -6.08 -18.17
C SER A 59 16.29 -7.57 -18.41
N PHE A 60 17.33 -8.13 -19.03
CA PHE A 60 17.49 -9.57 -19.14
C PHE A 60 18.17 -10.09 -17.87
N GLN A 61 17.40 -10.65 -16.97
CA GLN A 61 17.95 -11.35 -15.81
C GLN A 61 17.86 -12.87 -16.04
N PRO A 62 18.94 -13.61 -15.83
CA PRO A 62 18.85 -15.06 -15.78
C PRO A 62 18.06 -15.46 -14.52
N THR A 63 16.93 -16.14 -14.73
CA THR A 63 16.14 -16.68 -13.62
C THR A 63 16.92 -17.84 -12.98
N PRO A 64 17.19 -17.82 -11.66
CA PRO A 64 18.02 -18.83 -11.01
C PRO A 64 17.53 -20.28 -11.10
N CYS A 65 16.30 -20.51 -11.54
CA CYS A 65 15.64 -21.82 -11.54
C CYS A 65 15.20 -22.32 -12.91
N SER A 66 15.49 -21.63 -14.01
CA SER A 66 15.11 -22.13 -15.33
C SER A 66 16.33 -22.51 -16.16
N SER A 67 16.32 -23.73 -16.66
CA SER A 67 17.22 -24.16 -17.70
C SER A 67 17.02 -23.29 -18.95
N ALA A 68 17.95 -22.40 -19.20
CA ALA A 68 18.30 -21.82 -20.50
C ALA A 68 17.30 -20.90 -21.25
N GLU A 69 16.17 -20.49 -20.70
CA GLU A 69 15.35 -19.45 -21.33
C GLU A 69 15.57 -18.11 -20.60
N GLN A 70 16.23 -17.16 -21.26
CA GLN A 70 16.27 -15.77 -20.86
C GLN A 70 14.87 -15.18 -21.08
N SER A 71 14.08 -15.08 -20.02
CA SER A 71 12.86 -14.29 -20.10
C SER A 71 13.22 -12.82 -19.82
N ALA A 72 12.75 -11.92 -20.68
CA ALA A 72 12.76 -10.51 -20.38
C ALA A 72 11.90 -10.30 -19.11
N SER A 73 12.51 -9.82 -18.04
CA SER A 73 11.77 -9.41 -16.86
C SER A 73 11.82 -7.90 -16.77
N ILE A 74 10.69 -7.30 -16.45
CA ILE A 74 10.66 -5.89 -16.08
C ILE A 74 11.29 -5.80 -14.69
N VAL A 75 12.41 -5.11 -14.58
CA VAL A 75 13.03 -4.79 -13.31
C VAL A 75 12.52 -3.43 -12.88
N THR A 76 11.93 -3.40 -11.71
CA THR A 76 11.45 -2.16 -11.11
C THR A 76 12.41 -1.70 -10.04
N ARG A 77 12.67 -0.40 -10.01
CA ARG A 77 13.41 0.27 -8.93
C ARG A 77 12.69 1.54 -8.50
N LEU A 78 12.82 1.90 -7.24
CA LEU A 78 12.28 3.16 -6.76
C LEU A 78 13.07 4.34 -7.34
N LEU A 79 12.35 5.36 -7.79
CA LEU A 79 12.94 6.61 -8.27
C LEU A 79 13.45 7.42 -7.08
N LYS A 80 14.70 7.88 -7.19
CA LYS A 80 15.36 8.64 -6.14
C LYS A 80 15.68 10.06 -6.61
N GLU A 81 15.89 10.97 -5.66
CA GLU A 81 16.32 12.33 -5.96
C GLU A 81 17.65 12.36 -6.74
N SER A 82 18.57 11.46 -6.41
CA SER A 82 19.86 11.32 -7.11
C SER A 82 19.73 10.89 -8.57
N ASP A 83 18.61 10.33 -8.99
CA ASP A 83 18.35 10.00 -10.39
C ASP A 83 17.97 11.25 -11.20
N ILE A 84 17.36 12.25 -10.55
CA ILE A 84 16.75 13.41 -11.21
C ILE A 84 17.72 14.59 -11.28
N LYS A 85 18.49 14.83 -10.22
CA LYS A 85 19.36 16.01 -10.17
C LYS A 85 20.77 15.69 -9.65
N GLU A 86 21.73 16.48 -10.10
CA GLU A 86 23.10 16.44 -9.58
C GLU A 86 23.13 16.82 -8.09
N GLY A 87 23.85 16.02 -7.30
CA GLY A 87 23.93 16.22 -5.85
C GLY A 87 22.66 15.80 -5.08
N GLY A 88 21.71 15.18 -5.75
CA GLY A 88 20.52 14.60 -5.09
C GLY A 88 20.89 13.45 -4.16
N SER A 89 20.04 13.19 -3.17
CA SER A 89 20.22 12.14 -2.16
C SER A 89 19.75 10.78 -2.66
N ASP A 90 20.51 9.72 -2.37
CA ASP A 90 20.08 8.32 -2.60
C ASP A 90 19.06 7.84 -1.58
N GLY A 91 18.89 8.54 -0.49
CA GLY A 91 17.91 8.22 0.56
C GLY A 91 16.58 8.94 0.42
N ARG A 92 16.38 9.76 -0.62
CA ARG A 92 15.15 10.46 -0.90
C ARG A 92 14.40 9.80 -2.03
N PHE A 93 13.27 9.17 -1.68
CA PHE A 93 12.39 8.46 -2.61
C PHE A 93 11.30 9.40 -3.12
N MET A 94 11.20 9.50 -4.45
CA MET A 94 10.31 10.45 -5.09
C MET A 94 8.84 10.01 -5.03
N VAL A 95 7.97 10.99 -4.86
CA VAL A 95 6.51 10.86 -4.89
C VAL A 95 5.93 12.03 -5.69
N ILE A 96 4.67 11.93 -6.08
CA ILE A 96 3.88 13.04 -6.64
C ILE A 96 3.00 13.60 -5.54
N ASN A 97 3.01 14.91 -5.36
CA ASN A 97 2.02 15.58 -4.52
C ASN A 97 0.72 15.74 -5.30
N GLU A 98 -0.33 15.05 -4.90
CA GLU A 98 -1.64 15.07 -5.56
C GLU A 98 -2.28 16.46 -5.59
N LEU A 99 -2.00 17.31 -4.57
CA LEU A 99 -2.58 18.65 -4.49
C LEU A 99 -1.99 19.62 -5.52
N THR A 100 -0.73 19.44 -5.88
CA THR A 100 -0.01 20.39 -6.75
C THR A 100 0.44 19.78 -8.07
N GLY A 101 0.45 18.46 -8.19
CA GLY A 101 1.04 17.74 -9.31
C GLY A 101 2.58 17.76 -9.33
N ASN A 102 3.22 18.37 -8.35
CA ASN A 102 4.68 18.47 -8.30
C ASN A 102 5.32 17.25 -7.66
N LEU A 103 6.61 17.05 -7.94
CA LEU A 103 7.41 16.04 -7.25
C LEU A 103 7.71 16.49 -5.82
N SER A 104 7.63 15.56 -4.92
CA SER A 104 8.06 15.63 -3.53
C SER A 104 8.82 14.37 -3.18
N TYR A 105 9.25 14.19 -1.94
CA TYR A 105 10.01 13.00 -1.56
C TYR A 105 9.75 12.56 -0.12
N TYR A 106 10.05 11.30 0.13
CA TYR A 106 10.20 10.73 1.47
C TYR A 106 11.69 10.62 1.78
N ASP A 107 12.16 11.24 2.86
CA ASP A 107 13.58 11.24 3.25
C ASP A 107 13.85 10.18 4.31
N THR A 108 14.73 9.23 4.00
CA THR A 108 15.18 8.18 4.93
C THR A 108 16.50 8.52 5.60
N THR A 109 17.17 9.60 5.18
CA THR A 109 18.51 9.98 5.67
C THR A 109 18.47 10.97 6.81
N ALA A 110 17.34 11.60 7.07
CA ALA A 110 17.16 12.50 8.19
C ALA A 110 17.21 11.74 9.53
N ASP A 111 17.60 12.42 10.61
CA ASP A 111 17.53 11.88 11.97
C ASP A 111 16.10 11.44 12.34
N ASN A 112 15.11 11.99 11.66
CA ASN A 112 13.70 11.63 11.70
C ASN A 112 13.23 11.35 10.27
N PRO A 113 13.26 10.11 9.80
CA PRO A 113 12.75 9.76 8.47
C PRO A 113 11.31 10.22 8.30
N GLY A 114 11.01 10.86 7.17
CA GLY A 114 9.67 11.40 6.98
C GLY A 114 9.41 11.95 5.58
N TRP A 115 8.20 12.44 5.43
CA TRP A 115 7.72 13.06 4.20
C TRP A 115 8.25 14.49 4.12
N GLU A 116 8.98 14.81 3.05
CA GLU A 116 9.54 16.13 2.81
C GLU A 116 9.30 16.57 1.36
N GLY A 117 9.19 17.88 1.14
CA GLY A 117 9.00 18.50 -0.17
C GLY A 117 9.59 19.91 -0.19
N GLU A 118 9.61 20.59 -1.36
CA GLU A 118 10.25 21.91 -1.50
C GLU A 118 9.69 22.99 -0.55
N ASP A 119 8.43 22.85 -0.11
CA ASP A 119 7.75 23.76 0.82
C ASP A 119 7.39 23.09 2.15
N TRP A 120 8.11 22.02 2.49
CA TRP A 120 7.70 21.14 3.55
C TRP A 120 8.60 21.23 4.79
N THR A 121 8.00 21.60 5.91
CA THR A 121 8.60 21.39 7.23
C THR A 121 8.23 19.98 7.70
N PRO A 122 9.21 19.20 8.19
CA PRO A 122 8.92 17.90 8.77
C PRO A 122 7.78 18.03 9.77
N ALA A 123 6.77 17.18 9.65
CA ALA A 123 5.73 17.10 10.66
C ALA A 123 6.37 16.58 11.95
N THR A 124 6.92 17.48 12.76
CA THR A 124 7.44 17.18 14.08
C THR A 124 6.32 16.95 15.09
N GLU A 125 5.10 17.27 14.71
CA GLU A 125 3.94 17.00 15.53
C GLU A 125 3.46 15.58 15.21
N GLY A 126 4.01 14.67 16.00
CA GLY A 126 3.57 13.29 16.00
C GLY A 126 2.07 13.19 16.28
N PHE A 127 1.53 12.04 15.93
CA PHE A 127 0.28 11.49 16.38
C PHE A 127 -0.07 11.98 17.80
N VAL A 128 -1.00 12.89 17.88
CA VAL A 128 -1.67 13.24 19.13
C VAL A 128 -2.96 12.43 19.15
N PRO A 129 -3.00 11.31 19.90
CA PRO A 129 -4.28 10.65 20.13
C PRO A 129 -5.15 11.66 20.87
N GLN A 130 -6.20 12.14 20.22
CA GLN A 130 -7.24 12.79 20.97
C GLN A 130 -7.84 11.74 21.90
N GLN A 131 -7.68 11.95 23.19
CA GLN A 131 -8.38 11.13 24.16
C GLN A 131 -9.86 11.19 23.85
N ALA A 132 -10.53 10.03 23.87
CA ALA A 132 -11.97 9.96 23.81
C ALA A 132 -12.53 10.94 24.86
N GLY A 133 -13.06 12.04 24.39
CA GLY A 133 -13.73 13.03 25.22
C GLY A 133 -15.22 12.72 25.24
N LEU A 134 -15.87 13.13 26.31
CA LEU A 134 -17.32 13.24 26.33
C LEU A 134 -17.69 14.51 25.55
N ASP A 135 -18.70 14.41 24.68
CA ASP A 135 -19.28 15.60 24.06
C ASP A 135 -20.02 16.47 25.12
N GLU A 136 -20.49 17.64 24.70
CA GLU A 136 -21.26 18.53 25.60
C GLU A 136 -22.53 17.89 26.18
N ALA A 137 -22.96 16.75 25.61
CA ALA A 137 -24.10 15.96 26.09
C ALA A 137 -23.66 14.78 27.00
N GLY A 138 -22.38 14.61 27.27
CA GLY A 138 -21.83 13.55 28.11
C GLY A 138 -21.81 12.18 27.43
N GLN A 139 -21.90 12.14 26.09
CA GLN A 139 -21.76 10.92 25.31
C GLN A 139 -20.29 10.72 24.90
N GLU A 140 -19.83 9.48 24.98
CA GLU A 140 -18.48 9.13 24.48
C GLU A 140 -18.41 9.44 22.97
N GLN A 141 -17.66 10.46 22.62
CA GLN A 141 -17.22 10.63 21.25
C GLN A 141 -16.24 9.51 20.96
N GLY A 142 -16.57 8.66 19.98
CA GLY A 142 -15.64 7.68 19.44
C GLY A 142 -14.33 8.37 19.06
N PHE A 143 -13.23 7.65 19.11
CA PHE A 143 -11.90 8.15 18.71
C PHE A 143 -11.98 8.83 17.36
N VAL A 144 -12.12 10.14 17.32
CA VAL A 144 -11.79 10.93 16.16
C VAL A 144 -10.28 11.10 16.24
N LEU A 145 -9.57 10.28 15.47
CA LEU A 145 -8.17 10.56 15.19
C LEU A 145 -8.16 11.82 14.32
N ASP A 146 -8.03 12.97 14.94
CA ASP A 146 -7.70 14.21 14.24
C ASP A 146 -6.21 14.13 13.86
N TYR A 147 -6.01 13.27 12.84
CA TYR A 147 -4.70 12.94 12.36
C TYR A 147 -4.42 13.78 11.13
N VAL A 148 -3.50 14.73 11.26
CA VAL A 148 -2.89 15.38 10.11
C VAL A 148 -1.76 14.47 9.63
N PRO A 149 -2.01 13.60 8.63
CA PRO A 149 -1.06 12.56 8.25
C PRO A 149 0.19 13.13 7.57
N PHE A 150 0.05 14.31 6.98
CA PHE A 150 1.06 14.94 6.16
C PHE A 150 1.19 16.42 6.51
N PRO A 151 2.36 17.04 6.23
CA PRO A 151 2.54 18.48 6.34
C PRO A 151 1.55 19.26 5.49
N ASP A 152 1.25 20.49 5.89
CA ASP A 152 0.40 21.37 5.11
C ASP A 152 0.87 21.46 3.66
N GLY A 153 -0.05 21.20 2.72
CA GLY A 153 0.23 21.28 1.30
C GLY A 153 0.83 20.02 0.66
N LEU A 154 1.05 18.94 1.43
CA LEU A 154 1.48 17.66 0.87
C LEU A 154 0.39 16.60 1.02
N TYR A 155 0.08 15.92 -0.07
CA TYR A 155 -0.73 14.70 -0.09
C TYR A 155 -0.17 13.76 -1.16
N PRO A 156 0.56 12.70 -0.77
CA PRO A 156 1.20 11.81 -1.74
C PRO A 156 0.18 11.05 -2.57
N ALA A 157 0.32 11.12 -3.90
CA ALA A 157 -0.58 10.46 -4.85
C ALA A 157 -0.39 8.93 -4.81
N LEU A 158 -1.51 8.19 -4.83
CA LEU A 158 -1.50 6.74 -5.05
C LEU A 158 -1.55 6.38 -6.53
N PHE A 159 -2.02 7.29 -7.37
CA PHE A 159 -2.14 7.08 -8.81
C PHE A 159 -1.42 8.19 -9.57
N THR A 160 -0.81 7.82 -10.67
CA THR A 160 -0.28 8.75 -11.67
C THR A 160 -1.37 9.11 -12.69
N GLU A 161 -1.03 9.91 -13.69
CA GLU A 161 -1.89 10.13 -14.85
C GLU A 161 -2.06 8.82 -15.65
N GLU A 162 -3.11 8.71 -16.45
CA GLU A 162 -3.36 7.54 -17.29
C GLU A 162 -2.14 7.23 -18.16
N GLY A 163 -1.60 6.03 -18.01
CA GLY A 163 -0.39 5.58 -18.70
C GLY A 163 0.93 5.88 -17.98
N GLY A 164 0.89 6.44 -16.77
CA GLY A 164 2.08 6.82 -16.02
C GLY A 164 2.56 8.24 -16.31
N ARG A 165 3.61 8.68 -15.64
CA ARG A 165 4.19 10.01 -15.81
C ARG A 165 5.60 9.92 -16.40
N GLU A 166 5.91 10.81 -17.33
CA GLU A 166 7.25 10.96 -17.85
C GLU A 166 8.10 11.85 -16.94
N ILE A 167 9.30 11.37 -16.61
CA ILE A 167 10.28 12.12 -15.83
C ILE A 167 11.63 12.09 -16.58
N THR A 168 12.25 13.26 -16.69
CA THR A 168 13.59 13.36 -17.24
C THR A 168 14.63 13.18 -16.14
N LEU A 169 15.48 12.18 -16.28
CA LEU A 169 16.60 11.93 -15.38
C LEU A 169 17.74 12.94 -15.61
N LYS A 170 18.68 13.02 -14.69
CA LYS A 170 19.84 13.95 -14.76
C LYS A 170 20.74 13.76 -16.00
N ASP A 171 20.75 12.57 -16.57
CA ASP A 171 21.49 12.26 -17.80
C ASP A 171 20.75 12.59 -19.08
N GLY A 172 19.53 13.14 -18.96
CA GLY A 172 18.64 13.47 -20.07
C GLY A 172 17.74 12.32 -20.55
N THR A 173 17.86 11.14 -19.95
CA THR A 173 16.98 10.02 -20.27
C THR A 173 15.56 10.30 -19.76
N VAL A 174 14.56 10.04 -20.59
CA VAL A 174 13.14 10.11 -20.20
C VAL A 174 12.68 8.73 -19.81
N VAL A 175 12.13 8.60 -18.62
CA VAL A 175 11.59 7.36 -18.08
C VAL A 175 10.11 7.51 -17.76
N HIS A 176 9.36 6.42 -17.94
CA HIS A 176 7.99 6.34 -17.46
C HIS A 176 7.99 5.84 -16.01
N VAL A 177 7.22 6.49 -15.18
CA VAL A 177 7.08 6.10 -13.78
C VAL A 177 5.62 5.91 -13.43
N ARG A 178 5.37 4.94 -12.57
CA ARG A 178 4.08 4.72 -11.91
C ARG A 178 4.32 4.60 -10.42
N THR A 179 3.28 4.67 -9.61
CA THR A 179 3.42 4.43 -8.18
C THR A 179 3.59 2.93 -7.88
N VAL A 180 4.17 2.62 -6.72
CA VAL A 180 4.20 1.24 -6.21
C VAL A 180 2.76 0.70 -6.07
N TRP A 181 1.80 1.57 -5.71
CA TRP A 181 0.40 1.21 -5.56
C TRP A 181 -0.23 0.71 -6.86
N GLU A 182 -0.02 1.43 -7.96
CA GLU A 182 -0.50 1.01 -9.29
C GLU A 182 0.08 -0.34 -9.70
N ARG A 183 1.38 -0.54 -9.45
CA ARG A 183 2.06 -1.83 -9.74
C ARG A 183 1.54 -2.95 -8.85
N TYR A 184 1.22 -2.65 -7.60
CA TYR A 184 0.66 -3.64 -6.68
C TYR A 184 -0.75 -4.06 -7.09
N ILE A 185 -1.60 -3.11 -7.48
CA ILE A 185 -2.94 -3.43 -8.00
C ILE A 185 -2.84 -4.34 -9.23
N GLU A 186 -1.99 -3.99 -10.20
CA GLU A 186 -1.76 -4.80 -11.40
C GLU A 186 -1.28 -6.22 -11.04
N PHE A 187 -0.36 -6.34 -10.09
CA PHE A 187 0.07 -7.66 -9.60
C PHE A 187 -1.09 -8.47 -9.00
N LEU A 188 -2.02 -7.81 -8.31
CA LEU A 188 -3.15 -8.48 -7.67
C LEU A 188 -4.22 -8.97 -8.66
N GLU A 189 -4.26 -8.48 -9.91
CA GLU A 189 -5.18 -8.97 -10.95
C GLU A 189 -5.08 -10.48 -11.18
N ASP A 190 -3.92 -11.04 -10.89
CA ASP A 190 -3.67 -12.49 -10.97
C ASP A 190 -4.23 -13.28 -9.77
N TYR A 191 -4.73 -12.62 -8.73
CA TYR A 191 -5.17 -13.25 -7.48
C TYR A 191 -6.67 -13.11 -7.23
N THR A 192 -7.48 -13.25 -8.29
CA THR A 192 -8.95 -13.25 -8.13
C THR A 192 -9.41 -14.40 -7.23
N PRO A 193 -10.53 -14.25 -6.51
CA PRO A 193 -11.07 -15.30 -5.65
C PRO A 193 -11.24 -16.64 -6.36
N GLU A 194 -11.68 -16.63 -7.64
CA GLU A 194 -11.84 -17.84 -8.46
C GLU A 194 -10.49 -18.52 -8.71
N LYS A 195 -9.48 -17.76 -9.08
CA LYS A 195 -8.15 -18.29 -9.33
C LYS A 195 -7.49 -18.84 -8.06
N VAL A 196 -7.72 -18.14 -6.94
CA VAL A 196 -7.19 -18.55 -5.65
C VAL A 196 -7.98 -19.73 -5.06
N GLU A 197 -9.24 -19.93 -5.40
CA GLU A 197 -9.98 -21.17 -5.12
C GLU A 197 -9.27 -22.38 -5.72
N GLU A 198 -8.85 -22.31 -6.98
CA GLU A 198 -8.10 -23.39 -7.64
C GLU A 198 -6.78 -23.71 -6.92
N ILE A 199 -6.08 -22.67 -6.47
CA ILE A 199 -4.79 -22.78 -5.78
C ILE A 199 -4.96 -23.31 -4.35
N SER A 200 -5.84 -22.68 -3.59
CA SER A 200 -5.98 -22.88 -2.14
C SER A 200 -6.98 -23.97 -1.74
N GLY A 201 -7.96 -24.24 -2.62
CA GLY A 201 -9.09 -25.10 -2.32
C GLY A 201 -10.16 -24.47 -1.44
N VAL A 202 -10.06 -23.18 -1.14
CA VAL A 202 -11.08 -22.41 -0.41
C VAL A 202 -12.04 -21.83 -1.43
N ALA A 203 -13.35 -22.01 -1.22
CA ALA A 203 -14.36 -21.49 -2.13
C ALA A 203 -14.24 -19.96 -2.31
N ALA A 204 -14.39 -19.46 -3.54
CA ALA A 204 -14.27 -18.06 -3.89
C ALA A 204 -15.18 -17.16 -3.03
N ASP A 205 -16.42 -17.58 -2.78
CA ASP A 205 -17.36 -16.84 -1.94
C ASP A 205 -16.87 -16.74 -0.49
N THR A 206 -16.27 -17.81 0.05
CA THR A 206 -15.68 -17.79 1.39
C THR A 206 -14.47 -16.84 1.47
N LEU A 207 -13.65 -16.78 0.40
CA LEU A 207 -12.54 -15.84 0.32
C LEU A 207 -13.01 -14.39 0.34
N ARG A 208 -14.07 -14.07 -0.43
CA ARG A 208 -14.69 -12.73 -0.45
C ARG A 208 -15.29 -12.37 0.89
N GLU A 209 -16.12 -13.25 1.44
CA GLU A 209 -16.78 -13.03 2.72
C GLU A 209 -15.77 -12.77 3.84
N ALA A 210 -14.72 -13.60 3.91
CA ALA A 210 -13.69 -13.47 4.92
C ALA A 210 -12.87 -12.17 4.76
N ALA A 211 -12.53 -11.77 3.53
CA ALA A 211 -11.81 -10.53 3.26
C ALA A 211 -12.64 -9.29 3.64
N ILE A 212 -13.91 -9.27 3.27
CA ILE A 212 -14.83 -8.17 3.60
C ILE A 212 -15.06 -8.10 5.11
N ALA A 213 -15.31 -9.25 5.77
CA ALA A 213 -15.47 -9.30 7.21
C ALA A 213 -14.23 -8.83 7.97
N TYR A 214 -13.04 -9.16 7.46
CA TYR A 214 -11.76 -8.71 8.01
C TYR A 214 -11.58 -7.19 7.90
N ALA A 215 -11.89 -6.60 6.75
CA ALA A 215 -11.67 -5.18 6.47
C ALA A 215 -12.80 -4.27 6.98
N THR A 216 -14.00 -4.82 7.18
CA THR A 216 -15.16 -4.03 7.62
C THR A 216 -15.09 -3.77 9.13
N ARG A 217 -15.28 -2.53 9.53
CA ARG A 217 -15.39 -2.17 10.96
C ARG A 217 -16.68 -2.73 11.55
N VAL A 218 -16.56 -3.48 12.64
CA VAL A 218 -17.71 -4.12 13.30
C VAL A 218 -18.59 -3.08 14.02
N ASP A 219 -17.98 -2.06 14.59
CA ASP A 219 -18.70 -0.99 15.28
C ASP A 219 -17.95 0.34 15.14
N PRO A 220 -18.47 1.24 14.29
CA PRO A 220 -17.86 2.56 14.12
C PRO A 220 -17.87 3.41 15.39
N SER A 221 -18.76 3.14 16.35
CA SER A 221 -18.89 3.93 17.58
C SER A 221 -17.88 3.53 18.64
N THR A 222 -17.35 2.31 18.60
CA THR A 222 -16.36 1.82 19.56
C THR A 222 -14.93 1.98 19.09
N GLY A 223 -14.70 2.30 17.82
CA GLY A 223 -13.36 2.33 17.23
C GLY A 223 -12.67 0.97 17.14
N TYR A 224 -13.31 -0.09 17.66
CA TYR A 224 -12.86 -1.46 17.45
C TYR A 224 -13.32 -1.92 16.07
N GLY A 225 -12.47 -1.77 15.10
CA GLY A 225 -12.63 -2.42 13.82
C GLY A 225 -11.98 -3.79 13.86
N ASN A 226 -12.49 -4.73 13.10
CA ASN A 226 -11.65 -5.81 12.60
C ASN A 226 -10.57 -5.08 11.79
N GLY A 227 -9.36 -5.04 12.33
CA GLY A 227 -8.28 -4.20 11.83
C GLY A 227 -8.03 -4.28 10.33
N GLY A 228 -8.90 -3.63 9.59
CA GLY A 228 -8.66 -3.36 8.18
C GLY A 228 -7.38 -2.56 8.07
N ILE A 229 -6.47 -3.05 7.29
CA ILE A 229 -5.19 -2.42 6.94
C ILE A 229 -5.49 -1.14 6.16
#